data_400cbc487af7d1a914820247a5d59fb0
#
_entry.id   400cbc487af7d1a914820247a5d59fb0
#
_cell.length_a   1.000
_cell.length_b   1.000
_cell.length_c   1.000
_cell.angle_alpha   90.00
_cell.angle_beta   90.00
_cell.angle_gamma   90.00
#
_symmetry.space_group_name_H-M   'P 1'
#
loop_
_entity.id
_entity.type
_entity.pdbx_description
1 polymer ?
#
loop_
_entity_poly.entity_id
_entity_poly.type
_entity_poly.pdbx_seq_one_letter_code
_entity_poly.pdbx_strand_id
1 'polypeptide(L)'
;MKIAKALKLKNQLAGEVAQLKDLLQKQNVHSTKQKFDYDNREVLARLRAKLNELVKVKAAVAAANAEIYDKIFRLAELKGLVSTLTALETKS
;
A
#
# COMPACT_ATOMS: atom_id res chain seq x y z
N MET A 1 11.19 2.46 -7.85
CA MET A 1 9.93 1.95 -8.42
C MET A 1 8.98 3.12 -8.67
N LYS A 2 8.42 3.17 -9.86
CA LYS A 2 7.44 4.23 -10.15
C LYS A 2 6.15 3.97 -9.38
N ILE A 3 5.54 5.04 -8.87
CA ILE A 3 4.34 4.95 -8.04
C ILE A 3 3.22 4.20 -8.77
N ALA A 4 3.03 4.46 -10.07
CA ALA A 4 1.99 3.78 -10.85
C ALA A 4 2.16 2.27 -10.85
N LYS A 5 3.38 1.78 -11.01
CA LYS A 5 3.68 0.34 -10.95
C LYS A 5 3.44 -0.21 -9.56
N ALA A 6 3.83 0.54 -8.53
CA ALA A 6 3.65 0.12 -7.14
C ALA A 6 2.17 0.02 -6.78
N LEU A 7 1.36 0.98 -7.22
CA LEU A 7 -0.09 0.95 -6.99
C LEU A 7 -0.76 -0.21 -7.71
N LYS A 8 -0.35 -0.49 -8.95
CA LYS A 8 -0.86 -1.62 -9.70
C LYS A 8 -0.52 -2.94 -9.02
N LEU A 9 0.72 -3.09 -8.57
CA LEU A 9 1.17 -4.28 -7.85
C LEU A 9 0.43 -4.43 -6.52
N LYS A 10 0.24 -3.33 -5.79
CA LYS A 10 -0.54 -3.33 -4.55
C LYS A 10 -1.95 -3.86 -4.78
N ASN A 11 -2.63 -3.36 -5.82
CA ASN A 11 -3.99 -3.78 -6.14
C ASN A 11 -4.05 -5.25 -6.55
N GLN A 12 -3.07 -5.70 -7.33
CA GLN A 12 -2.95 -7.09 -7.73
C GLN A 12 -2.76 -8.01 -6.51
N LEU A 13 -1.84 -7.66 -5.61
CA LEU A 13 -1.58 -8.44 -4.40
C LEU A 13 -2.79 -8.44 -3.47
N ALA A 14 -3.47 -7.30 -3.32
CA ALA A 14 -4.69 -7.23 -2.51
C ALA A 14 -5.78 -8.16 -3.06
N GLY A 15 -5.92 -8.23 -4.39
CA GLY A 15 -6.85 -9.16 -5.04
C GLY A 15 -6.48 -10.61 -4.79
N GLU A 16 -5.21 -10.96 -4.90
CA GLU A 16 -4.73 -12.32 -4.63
C GLU A 16 -4.95 -12.72 -3.17
N VAL A 17 -4.68 -11.81 -2.23
CA VAL A 17 -4.94 -12.02 -0.81
C VAL A 17 -6.44 -12.27 -0.56
N ALA A 18 -7.30 -11.47 -1.17
CA ALA A 18 -8.74 -11.63 -1.04
C ALA A 18 -9.21 -12.99 -1.56
N GLN A 19 -8.68 -13.43 -2.70
CA GLN A 19 -9.00 -14.74 -3.27
C GLN A 19 -8.57 -15.88 -2.35
N LEU A 20 -7.37 -15.78 -1.77
CA LEU A 20 -6.88 -16.82 -0.87
C LEU A 20 -7.68 -16.87 0.44
N LYS A 21 -8.08 -15.72 0.97
CA LYS A 21 -8.95 -15.65 2.14
C LYS A 21 -10.31 -16.28 1.85
N ASP A 22 -10.89 -16.00 0.68
CA ASP A 22 -12.16 -16.55 0.27
C ASP A 22 -12.06 -18.07 0.15
N LEU A 23 -10.98 -18.57 -0.43
CA LEU A 23 -10.74 -20.00 -0.56
C LEU A 23 -10.67 -20.68 0.80
N LEU A 24 -9.96 -20.07 1.76
CA LEU A 24 -9.89 -20.59 3.12
C LEU A 24 -11.26 -20.65 3.79
N GLN A 25 -12.06 -19.60 3.63
CA GLN A 25 -13.40 -19.56 4.20
C GLN A 25 -14.31 -20.64 3.60
N LYS A 26 -14.25 -20.81 2.30
CA LYS A 26 -15.05 -21.85 1.63
C LYS A 26 -14.66 -23.25 2.09
N GLN A 27 -13.36 -23.49 2.24
CA GLN A 27 -12.88 -24.77 2.73
C GLN A 27 -13.35 -25.02 4.16
N ASN A 28 -13.30 -24.02 5.01
CA ASN A 28 -13.77 -24.14 6.40
C ASN A 28 -15.26 -24.49 6.50
N VAL A 29 -16.08 -23.93 5.61
CA VAL A 29 -17.50 -24.23 5.59
C VAL A 29 -17.80 -25.67 5.19
N HIS A 30 -17.04 -26.21 4.24
CA HIS A 30 -17.28 -27.54 3.70
C HIS A 30 -16.53 -28.63 4.41
N SER A 31 -15.64 -28.29 5.30
CA SER A 31 -14.75 -29.28 5.89
C SER A 31 -15.27 -29.87 7.18
N THR A 32 -15.40 -31.15 7.15
CA THR A 32 -15.56 -31.94 8.36
C THR A 32 -14.46 -32.98 8.46
N LYS A 33 -13.44 -32.95 7.61
CA LYS A 33 -12.53 -34.06 7.46
C LYS A 33 -11.06 -33.69 7.30
N GLN A 34 -10.20 -34.63 7.64
CA GLN A 34 -8.76 -34.51 7.79
C GLN A 34 -7.97 -34.15 6.53
N LYS A 35 -8.44 -34.49 5.36
CA LYS A 35 -7.83 -34.12 4.09
C LYS A 35 -7.67 -32.63 3.92
N PHE A 36 -8.45 -31.94 4.64
CA PHE A 36 -8.61 -30.53 4.55
C PHE A 36 -7.46 -29.75 5.19
N ASP A 37 -6.89 -30.28 6.26
CA ASP A 37 -5.79 -29.62 6.96
C ASP A 37 -4.55 -29.47 6.10
N TYR A 38 -4.33 -30.42 5.22
CA TYR A 38 -3.16 -30.40 4.34
C TYR A 38 -3.26 -29.28 3.30
N ASP A 39 -4.41 -29.16 2.65
CA ASP A 39 -4.65 -28.11 1.66
C ASP A 39 -4.68 -26.73 2.31
N ASN A 40 -5.20 -26.64 3.53
CA ASN A 40 -5.21 -25.40 4.29
C ASN A 40 -3.82 -24.89 4.62
N ARG A 41 -2.90 -25.76 4.94
CA ARG A 41 -1.52 -25.35 5.23
C ARG A 41 -0.86 -24.70 4.03
N GLU A 42 -1.08 -25.28 2.84
CA GLU A 42 -0.53 -24.74 1.62
C GLU A 42 -1.15 -23.38 1.29
N VAL A 43 -2.47 -23.29 1.38
CA VAL A 43 -3.18 -22.03 1.12
C VAL A 43 -2.75 -20.97 2.13
N LEU A 44 -2.62 -21.35 3.40
CA LEU A 44 -2.20 -20.44 4.45
C LEU A 44 -0.77 -19.94 4.23
N ALA A 45 0.13 -20.81 3.79
CA ALA A 45 1.51 -20.43 3.48
C ALA A 45 1.55 -19.44 2.32
N ARG A 46 0.75 -19.66 1.28
CA ARG A 46 0.64 -18.72 0.15
C ARG A 46 0.07 -17.39 0.59
N LEU A 47 -0.95 -17.43 1.44
CA LEU A 47 -1.56 -16.22 1.98
C LEU A 47 -0.54 -15.40 2.76
N ARG A 48 0.24 -16.03 3.63
CA ARG A 48 1.28 -15.34 4.39
C ARG A 48 2.33 -14.71 3.49
N ALA A 49 2.76 -15.43 2.46
CA ALA A 49 3.75 -14.92 1.51
C ALA A 49 3.20 -13.69 0.78
N LYS A 50 1.95 -13.74 0.32
CA LYS A 50 1.31 -12.62 -0.37
C LYS A 50 1.07 -11.44 0.55
N LEU A 51 0.71 -11.69 1.80
CA LEU A 51 0.56 -10.63 2.81
C LEU A 51 1.88 -9.92 3.07
N ASN A 52 2.98 -10.67 3.17
CA ASN A 52 4.30 -10.07 3.35
C ASN A 52 4.68 -9.19 2.16
N GLU A 53 4.43 -9.64 0.94
CA GLU A 53 4.67 -8.84 -0.26
C GLU A 53 3.80 -7.59 -0.27
N LEU A 54 2.53 -7.73 0.08
CA LEU A 54 1.60 -6.60 0.14
C LEU A 54 2.05 -5.54 1.14
N VAL A 55 2.48 -5.96 2.32
CA VAL A 55 3.01 -5.04 3.34
C VAL A 55 4.21 -4.28 2.81
N LYS A 56 5.14 -4.97 2.14
CA LYS A 56 6.33 -4.33 1.55
C LYS A 56 5.95 -3.30 0.50
N VAL A 57 5.01 -3.64 -0.37
CA VAL A 57 4.55 -2.72 -1.42
C VAL A 57 3.82 -1.52 -0.82
N LYS A 58 2.96 -1.74 0.18
CA LYS A 58 2.28 -0.64 0.87
C LYS A 58 3.27 0.31 1.53
N ALA A 59 4.30 -0.24 2.17
CA ALA A 59 5.34 0.58 2.80
C ALA A 59 6.11 1.39 1.77
N ALA A 60 6.42 0.81 0.62
CA ALA A 60 7.10 1.51 -0.47
C ALA A 60 6.24 2.64 -1.03
N VAL A 61 4.94 2.40 -1.21
CA VAL A 61 4.01 3.43 -1.69
C VAL A 61 3.90 4.56 -0.66
N ALA A 62 3.79 4.23 0.62
CA ALA A 62 3.70 5.22 1.68
C ALA A 62 4.97 6.09 1.75
N ALA A 63 6.15 5.49 1.61
CA ALA A 63 7.41 6.21 1.60
C ALA A 63 7.50 7.17 0.41
N ALA A 64 7.09 6.71 -0.78
CA ALA A 64 7.08 7.54 -1.98
C ALA A 64 6.10 8.71 -1.83
N ASN A 65 4.91 8.45 -1.27
CA ASN A 65 3.92 9.50 -1.02
C ASN A 65 4.42 10.52 0.00
N ALA A 66 5.09 10.07 1.05
CA ALA A 66 5.65 10.96 2.06
C ALA A 66 6.68 11.92 1.44
N GLU A 67 7.52 11.41 0.54
CA GLU A 67 8.49 12.22 -0.17
C GLU A 67 7.83 13.29 -1.04
N ILE A 68 6.76 12.90 -1.75
CA ILE A 68 5.98 13.83 -2.57
C ILE A 68 5.33 14.92 -1.70
N TYR A 69 4.72 14.54 -0.58
CA TYR A 69 4.10 15.49 0.33
C TYR A 69 5.12 16.46 0.93
N ASP A 70 6.31 15.97 1.26
CA ASP A 70 7.38 16.84 1.76
C ASP A 70 7.70 17.94 0.74
N LYS A 71 7.84 17.56 -0.53
CA LYS A 71 8.11 18.52 -1.61
C LYS A 71 6.97 19.51 -1.80
N ILE A 72 5.73 19.04 -1.74
CA ILE A 72 4.55 19.90 -1.88
C ILE A 72 4.51 20.92 -0.74
N PHE A 73 4.72 20.49 0.51
CA PHE A 73 4.70 21.37 1.66
C PHE A 73 5.83 22.38 1.61
N ARG A 74 7.02 21.98 1.22
CA ARG A 74 8.16 22.91 1.07
C ARG A 74 7.86 23.97 0.01
N LEU A 75 7.28 23.56 -1.11
CA LEU A 75 6.92 24.49 -2.17
C LEU A 75 5.88 25.49 -1.70
N ALA A 76 4.87 25.05 -0.96
CA ALA A 76 3.85 25.92 -0.40
C ALA A 76 4.45 26.96 0.54
N GLU A 77 5.38 26.54 1.42
CA GLU A 77 6.06 27.46 2.33
C GLU A 77 6.93 28.45 1.59
N LEU A 78 7.65 28.01 0.56
CA LEU A 78 8.48 28.91 -0.26
C LEU A 78 7.63 29.96 -0.97
N LYS A 79 6.47 29.58 -1.49
CA LYS A 79 5.54 30.53 -2.12
C LYS A 79 5.05 31.55 -1.11
N GLY A 80 4.74 31.11 0.11
CA GLY A 80 4.35 32.01 1.19
C GLY A 80 5.45 33.02 1.53
N LEU A 81 6.68 32.56 1.60
CA LEU A 81 7.82 33.44 1.87
C LEU A 81 8.02 34.47 0.78
N VAL A 82 7.93 34.05 -0.49
CA VAL A 82 8.03 34.98 -1.64
C VAL A 82 6.96 36.04 -1.56
N SER A 83 5.72 35.65 -1.24
CA SER A 83 4.61 36.62 -1.09
C SER A 83 4.90 37.61 0.01
N THR A 84 5.44 37.19 1.15
CA THR A 84 5.79 38.04 2.27
C THR A 84 6.88 39.04 1.86
N LEU A 85 7.93 38.58 1.20
CA LEU A 85 9.04 39.44 0.76
C LEU A 85 8.57 40.47 -0.26
N THR A 86 7.70 40.08 -1.19
CA THR A 86 7.13 40.99 -2.18
C THR A 86 6.30 42.08 -1.51
N ALA A 87 5.50 41.70 -0.50
CA ALA A 87 4.73 42.67 0.26
C ALA A 87 5.61 43.67 1.01
N LEU A 88 6.75 43.23 1.55
CA LEU A 88 7.69 44.13 2.21
C LEU A 88 8.30 45.12 1.23
N GLU A 89 8.63 44.70 0.03
CA GLU A 89 9.19 45.57 -1.00
C GLU A 89 8.23 46.67 -1.42
N THR A 90 6.92 46.35 -1.47
CA THR A 90 5.92 47.33 -1.89
C THR A 90 5.56 48.31 -0.79
N LYS A 91 5.97 48.09 0.44
CA LYS A 91 5.69 48.97 1.57
C LYS A 91 6.76 50.01 1.85
N SER A 92 7.69 50.15 1.05
CA SER A 92 8.81 51.11 1.25
C SER A 92 8.31 52.58 1.31
#